data_aaca9c1acc9109c8dfc5576d8aee88dc
#
_entry.id   aaca9c1acc9109c8dfc5576d8aee88dc
#
_cell.length_a   1.000
_cell.length_b   1.000
_cell.length_c   1.000
_cell.angle_alpha   90.00
_cell.angle_beta   90.00
_cell.angle_gamma   90.00
#
_symmetry.space_group_name_H-M   'P 1'
#
loop_
_entity.id
_entity.type
_entity.pdbx_description
1 polymer ?
#
loop_
_entity_poly.entity_id
_entity_poly.type
_entity_poly.pdbx_seq_one_letter_code
_entity_poly.pdbx_strand_id
1 'polypeptide(L)'
;MIEDYTLRHLSAQLDGVPGAIGQPSPLPPTCFAIKKTEAETANLIPTDTLSIYAYAPSEYEAAQLNERVKQAMLAMAGQDAICNVAFYTDFSDDDTEYKVPRYQSIFNVTYYSDEV
;
A
#
# COMPACT_ATOMS: atom_id res chain seq x y z
N MET A 1 4.80 -13.55 1.43
CA MET A 1 3.66 -12.99 2.18
C MET A 1 3.06 -11.82 1.42
N ILE A 2 1.83 -11.46 1.72
CA ILE A 2 1.11 -10.46 0.92
C ILE A 2 1.76 -9.07 0.97
N GLU A 3 2.31 -8.67 2.11
CA GLU A 3 2.99 -7.37 2.23
C GLU A 3 4.21 -7.31 1.30
N ASP A 4 5.01 -8.36 1.27
CA ASP A 4 6.19 -8.44 0.41
C ASP A 4 5.80 -8.50 -1.07
N TYR A 5 4.79 -9.30 -1.41
CA TYR A 5 4.25 -9.37 -2.76
C TYR A 5 3.78 -7.99 -3.24
N THR A 6 3.04 -7.29 -2.38
CA THR A 6 2.52 -5.94 -2.66
C THR A 6 3.66 -4.93 -2.80
N LEU A 7 4.68 -5.03 -1.95
CA LEU A 7 5.85 -4.16 -2.02
C LEU A 7 6.55 -4.29 -3.37
N ARG A 8 6.75 -5.51 -3.85
CA ARG A 8 7.38 -5.75 -5.15
C ARG A 8 6.54 -5.19 -6.30
N HIS A 9 5.21 -5.39 -6.23
CA HIS A 9 4.31 -4.87 -7.25
C HIS A 9 4.33 -3.33 -7.29
N LEU A 10 4.19 -2.69 -6.13
CA LEU A 10 4.20 -1.23 -6.05
C LEU A 10 5.55 -0.64 -6.46
N SER A 11 6.66 -1.29 -6.08
CA SER A 11 7.99 -0.83 -6.47
C SER A 11 8.18 -0.85 -7.99
N ALA A 12 7.58 -1.82 -8.66
CA ALA A 12 7.61 -1.90 -10.13
C ALA A 12 6.71 -0.84 -10.78
N GLN A 13 5.57 -0.53 -10.16
CA GLN A 13 4.59 0.41 -10.73
C GLN A 13 4.91 1.87 -10.39
N LEU A 14 5.51 2.12 -9.24
CA LEU A 14 5.85 3.47 -8.77
C LEU A 14 7.35 3.72 -9.00
N ASP A 15 7.71 3.88 -10.25
CA ASP A 15 9.10 4.01 -10.69
C ASP A 15 9.83 5.11 -9.91
N GLY A 16 10.97 4.74 -9.31
CA GLY A 16 11.81 5.68 -8.58
C GLY A 16 11.33 6.05 -7.17
N VAL A 17 10.18 5.54 -6.72
CA VAL A 17 9.67 5.82 -5.38
C VAL A 17 10.06 4.68 -4.44
N PRO A 18 10.88 4.93 -3.40
CA PRO A 18 11.24 3.89 -2.44
C PRO A 18 10.05 3.49 -1.57
N GLY A 19 9.98 2.22 -1.24
CA GLY A 19 8.92 1.68 -0.39
C GLY A 19 9.45 0.72 0.64
N ALA A 20 8.66 0.48 1.69
CA ALA A 20 9.02 -0.44 2.76
C ALA A 20 7.77 -1.05 3.39
N ILE A 21 7.97 -2.17 4.08
CA ILE A 21 6.97 -2.73 4.98
C ILE A 21 7.20 -2.07 6.34
N GLY A 22 6.19 -1.39 6.85
CA GLY A 22 6.34 -0.53 8.01
C GLY A 22 7.03 0.78 7.67
N GLN A 23 7.10 1.68 8.63
CA GLN A 23 7.67 3.00 8.39
C GLN A 23 9.18 2.94 8.21
N PRO A 24 9.74 3.44 7.10
CA PRO A 24 11.19 3.45 6.91
C PRO A 24 11.88 4.39 7.89
N SER A 25 13.10 4.00 8.29
CA SER A 25 13.96 4.82 9.16
C SER A 25 15.39 4.76 8.64
N PRO A 26 15.97 5.88 8.15
CA PRO A 26 15.37 7.21 8.06
C PRO A 26 14.25 7.28 7.01
N LEU A 27 13.34 8.24 7.18
CA LEU A 27 12.22 8.42 6.26
C LEU A 27 12.66 9.19 5.02
N PRO A 28 12.58 8.59 3.81
CA PRO A 28 12.85 9.34 2.58
C PRO A 28 11.83 10.46 2.37
N PRO A 29 12.20 11.56 1.66
CA PRO A 29 11.26 12.67 1.43
C PRO A 29 10.00 12.27 0.69
N THR A 30 10.13 11.36 -0.28
CA THR A 30 9.00 10.79 -1.01
C THR A 30 9.14 9.28 -0.96
N CYS A 31 8.14 8.61 -0.39
CA CYS A 31 8.18 7.17 -0.23
C CYS A 31 6.78 6.63 0.05
N PHE A 32 6.66 5.30 0.05
CA PHE A 32 5.44 4.65 0.51
C PHE A 32 5.77 3.58 1.54
N ALA A 33 4.80 3.26 2.38
CA ALA A 33 4.92 2.20 3.38
C ALA A 33 3.66 1.34 3.37
N ILE A 34 3.83 0.06 3.64
CA ILE A 34 2.75 -0.93 3.64
C ILE A 34 2.58 -1.45 5.05
N LYS A 35 1.33 -1.51 5.51
CA LYS A 35 1.01 -2.10 6.82
C LYS A 35 -0.24 -2.97 6.69
N LYS A 36 -0.15 -4.20 7.17
CA LYS A 36 -1.33 -5.05 7.29
C LYS A 36 -2.02 -4.72 8.62
N THR A 37 -3.27 -4.30 8.55
CA THR A 37 -4.05 -3.89 9.72
C THR A 37 -5.03 -4.96 10.18
N GLU A 38 -5.49 -5.81 9.26
CA GLU A 38 -6.36 -6.93 9.58
C GLU A 38 -6.05 -8.10 8.66
N ALA A 39 -6.32 -9.31 9.15
CA ALA A 39 -6.22 -10.53 8.37
C ALA A 39 -7.44 -11.40 8.65
N GLU A 40 -8.08 -11.86 7.58
CA GLU A 40 -9.24 -12.75 7.67
C GLU A 40 -9.03 -13.91 6.70
N THR A 41 -9.22 -15.14 7.17
CA THR A 41 -9.06 -16.33 6.35
C THR A 41 -10.35 -17.15 6.34
N ALA A 42 -10.86 -17.40 5.13
CA ALA A 42 -12.01 -18.28 4.93
C ALA A 42 -11.64 -19.28 3.84
N ASN A 43 -11.76 -20.57 4.16
CA ASN A 43 -11.52 -21.67 3.17
C ASN A 43 -10.14 -21.58 2.50
N LEU A 44 -9.10 -21.25 3.26
CA LEU A 44 -7.70 -21.15 2.78
C LEU A 44 -7.47 -20.00 1.79
N ILE A 45 -8.43 -19.12 1.61
CA ILE A 45 -8.29 -17.93 0.76
C ILE A 45 -8.39 -16.71 1.67
N PRO A 46 -7.25 -16.16 2.11
CA PRO A 46 -7.26 -15.02 3.01
C PRO A 46 -7.69 -13.72 2.32
N THR A 47 -8.31 -12.86 3.11
CA THR A 47 -8.53 -11.46 2.76
C THR A 47 -7.86 -10.61 3.84
N ASP A 48 -6.84 -9.89 3.46
CA ASP A 48 -6.10 -9.03 4.38
C ASP A 48 -6.38 -7.57 4.07
N THR A 49 -6.47 -6.76 5.11
CA THR A 49 -6.60 -5.32 4.96
C THR A 49 -5.22 -4.70 4.99
N LEU A 50 -4.87 -4.01 3.91
CA LEU A 50 -3.58 -3.34 3.77
C LEU A 50 -3.79 -1.83 3.75
N SER A 51 -3.03 -1.12 4.59
CA SER A 51 -2.92 0.33 4.53
C SER A 51 -1.64 0.69 3.80
N ILE A 52 -1.76 1.57 2.81
CA ILE A 52 -0.62 2.09 2.08
C ILE A 52 -0.48 3.57 2.42
N TYR A 53 0.67 3.93 2.96
CA TYR A 53 0.98 5.31 3.34
C TYR A 53 1.84 5.95 2.27
N ALA A 54 1.41 7.09 1.76
CA ALA A 54 2.15 7.87 0.76
C ALA A 54 2.69 9.13 1.41
N TYR A 55 4.02 9.23 1.49
CA TYR A 55 4.72 10.37 2.09
C TYR A 55 5.31 11.24 1.00
N ALA A 56 5.20 12.56 1.14
CA ALA A 56 5.82 13.50 0.21
C ALA A 56 6.10 14.83 0.93
N PRO A 57 6.91 15.74 0.32
CA PRO A 57 7.25 17.01 0.95
C PRO A 57 6.07 17.96 1.14
N SER A 58 5.00 17.80 0.35
CA SER A 58 3.81 18.65 0.48
C SER A 58 2.55 17.77 0.45
N GLU A 59 1.44 18.32 0.95
CA GLU A 59 0.16 17.63 0.94
C GLU A 59 -0.29 17.32 -0.49
N TYR A 60 -0.07 18.26 -1.42
CA TYR A 60 -0.41 18.07 -2.82
C TYR A 60 0.35 16.90 -3.44
N GLU A 61 1.66 16.84 -3.20
CA GLU A 61 2.49 15.76 -3.72
C GLU A 61 2.14 14.41 -3.08
N ALA A 62 1.82 14.41 -1.78
CA ALA A 62 1.36 13.19 -1.11
C ALA A 62 0.03 12.71 -1.69
N ALA A 63 -0.89 13.62 -2.00
CA ALA A 63 -2.15 13.28 -2.65
C ALA A 63 -1.93 12.71 -4.05
N GLN A 64 -1.02 13.29 -4.83
CA GLN A 64 -0.68 12.79 -6.16
C GLN A 64 -0.07 11.38 -6.08
N LEU A 65 0.85 11.16 -5.15
CA LEU A 65 1.43 9.84 -4.95
C LEU A 65 0.36 8.83 -4.52
N ASN A 66 -0.57 9.25 -3.66
CA ASN A 66 -1.68 8.40 -3.23
C ASN A 66 -2.55 7.95 -4.42
N GLU A 67 -2.83 8.85 -5.38
CA GLU A 67 -3.58 8.46 -6.58
C GLU A 67 -2.83 7.42 -7.42
N ARG A 68 -1.52 7.57 -7.55
CA ARG A 68 -0.69 6.58 -8.24
C ARG A 68 -0.70 5.24 -7.52
N VAL A 69 -0.64 5.25 -6.19
CA VAL A 69 -0.73 4.05 -5.35
C VAL A 69 -2.07 3.35 -5.58
N LYS A 70 -3.17 4.11 -5.59
CA LYS A 70 -4.50 3.54 -5.79
C LYS A 70 -4.60 2.83 -7.13
N GLN A 71 -4.14 3.47 -8.20
CA GLN A 71 -4.17 2.86 -9.53
C GLN A 71 -3.29 1.60 -9.59
N ALA A 72 -2.11 1.65 -9.00
CA ALA A 72 -1.20 0.50 -8.96
C ALA A 72 -1.79 -0.67 -8.15
N MET A 73 -2.43 -0.38 -7.02
CA MET A 73 -3.07 -1.42 -6.22
C MET A 73 -4.22 -2.08 -6.97
N LEU A 74 -5.06 -1.31 -7.64
CA LEU A 74 -6.18 -1.87 -8.42
C LEU A 74 -5.67 -2.71 -9.60
N ALA A 75 -4.55 -2.32 -10.19
CA ALA A 75 -3.93 -3.10 -11.26
C ALA A 75 -3.40 -4.46 -10.79
N MET A 76 -3.14 -4.61 -9.50
CA MET A 76 -2.68 -5.89 -8.94
C MET A 76 -3.75 -6.98 -9.07
N ALA A 77 -5.02 -6.60 -9.18
CA ALA A 77 -6.13 -7.55 -9.34
C ALA A 77 -6.05 -8.39 -10.63
N GLY A 78 -5.25 -7.96 -11.60
CA GLY A 78 -5.04 -8.71 -12.84
C GLY A 78 -4.03 -9.84 -12.73
N GLN A 79 -3.37 -10.01 -11.60
CA GLN A 79 -2.33 -11.02 -11.41
C GLN A 79 -2.92 -12.33 -10.89
N ASP A 80 -2.33 -13.46 -11.30
CA ASP A 80 -2.87 -14.80 -11.02
C ASP A 80 -2.95 -15.11 -9.52
N ALA A 81 -2.00 -14.60 -8.73
CA ALA A 81 -1.98 -14.82 -7.29
C ALA A 81 -3.07 -14.04 -6.54
N ILE A 82 -3.70 -13.08 -7.19
CA ILE A 82 -4.65 -12.16 -6.56
C ILE A 82 -6.06 -12.45 -7.03
N CYS A 83 -6.97 -12.72 -6.10
CA CYS A 83 -8.38 -12.95 -6.42
C CYS A 83 -9.13 -11.64 -6.60
N ASN A 84 -8.87 -10.66 -5.73
CA ASN A 84 -9.58 -9.39 -5.73
C ASN A 84 -8.80 -8.34 -4.96
N VAL A 85 -8.90 -7.08 -5.41
CA VAL A 85 -8.43 -5.90 -4.67
C VAL A 85 -9.59 -4.93 -4.61
N ALA A 86 -10.08 -4.69 -3.39
CA ALA A 86 -11.19 -3.76 -3.16
C ALA A 86 -10.67 -2.52 -2.44
N PHE A 87 -10.82 -1.37 -3.07
CA PHE A 87 -10.53 -0.09 -2.43
C PHE A 87 -11.59 0.22 -1.38
N TYR A 88 -11.17 0.53 -0.15
CA TYR A 88 -12.09 0.85 0.93
C TYR A 88 -12.22 2.35 1.13
N THR A 89 -11.12 3.05 1.43
CA THR A 89 -11.13 4.50 1.65
C THR A 89 -9.73 5.07 1.56
N ASP A 90 -9.64 6.38 1.44
CA ASP A 90 -8.38 7.11 1.59
C ASP A 90 -8.63 8.47 2.24
N PHE A 91 -7.59 9.00 2.85
CA PHE A 91 -7.69 10.28 3.55
C PHE A 91 -6.29 10.85 3.84
N SER A 92 -6.25 12.16 4.04
CA SER A 92 -5.06 12.85 4.53
C SER A 92 -4.81 12.44 5.98
N ASP A 93 -3.58 12.03 6.27
CA ASP A 93 -3.22 11.49 7.59
C ASP A 93 -1.78 11.86 7.90
N ASP A 94 -1.54 13.15 8.15
CA ASP A 94 -0.19 13.67 8.36
C ASP A 94 0.51 12.93 9.50
N ASP A 95 1.78 12.56 9.25
CA ASP A 95 2.58 11.88 10.26
C ASP A 95 2.95 12.87 11.36
N THR A 96 2.49 12.59 12.58
CA THR A 96 2.72 13.49 13.72
C THR A 96 4.12 13.37 14.32
N GLU A 97 4.77 12.22 14.14
CA GLU A 97 6.11 11.98 14.65
C GLU A 97 7.17 12.69 13.81
N TYR A 98 7.13 12.47 12.48
CA TYR A 98 8.06 13.12 11.55
C TYR A 98 7.56 14.47 11.05
N LYS A 99 6.31 14.83 11.31
CA LYS A 99 5.67 16.08 10.87
C LYS A 99 5.74 16.26 9.36
N VAL A 100 5.48 15.18 8.63
CA VAL A 100 5.48 15.19 7.16
C VAL A 100 4.08 14.91 6.63
N PRO A 101 3.71 15.51 5.50
CA PRO A 101 2.43 15.19 4.85
C PRO A 101 2.36 13.74 4.43
N ARG A 102 1.20 13.13 4.65
CA ARG A 102 0.98 11.72 4.37
C ARG A 102 -0.47 11.49 4.00
N TYR A 103 -0.71 10.65 2.99
CA TYR A 103 -2.02 10.09 2.71
C TYR A 103 -2.01 8.61 3.06
N GLN A 104 -3.16 8.12 3.52
CA GLN A 104 -3.38 6.71 3.78
C GLN A 104 -4.49 6.21 2.89
N SER A 105 -4.25 5.11 2.16
CA SER A 105 -5.27 4.40 1.40
C SER A 105 -5.39 2.98 1.94
N ILE A 106 -6.62 2.48 2.03
CA ILE A 106 -6.92 1.20 2.65
C ILE A 106 -7.58 0.29 1.62
N PHE A 107 -7.06 -0.92 1.49
CA PHE A 107 -7.54 -1.91 0.51
C PHE A 107 -7.78 -3.25 1.20
N ASN A 108 -8.80 -3.97 0.76
CA ASN A 108 -8.99 -5.37 1.13
C ASN A 108 -8.49 -6.22 -0.04
N VAL A 109 -7.49 -7.05 0.22
CA VAL A 109 -6.85 -7.88 -0.80
C VAL A 109 -7.13 -9.34 -0.50
N THR A 110 -7.78 -10.02 -1.45
CA THR A 110 -8.06 -11.44 -1.39
C THR A 110 -7.09 -12.15 -2.33
N TYR A 111 -6.41 -13.17 -1.84
CA TYR A 111 -5.30 -13.77 -2.58
C TYR A 111 -5.15 -15.26 -2.27
N TYR A 112 -4.37 -15.95 -3.11
CA TYR A 112 -3.99 -17.34 -2.87
C TYR A 112 -2.72 -17.36 -2.03
N SER A 113 -2.82 -17.85 -0.79
CA SER A 113 -1.73 -17.74 0.19
C SER A 113 -0.45 -18.47 -0.20
N ASP A 114 -0.56 -19.52 -1.01
CA ASP A 114 0.59 -20.29 -1.48
C ASP A 114 1.29 -19.65 -2.69
N GLU A 115 0.76 -18.56 -3.23
CA GLU A 115 1.32 -17.88 -4.41
C GLU A 115 1.94 -16.50 -4.10
N VAL A 116 1.91 -16.08 -2.85
CA VAL A 116 2.45 -14.75 -2.48
C VAL A 116 3.64 -14.80 -1.52
#